data_3559e360fb2bdee264999e19123275ad
#
_entry.id   3559e360fb2bdee264999e19123275ad
#
_cell.length_a   1.000
_cell.length_b   1.000
_cell.length_c   1.000
_cell.angle_alpha   90.00
_cell.angle_beta   90.00
_cell.angle_gamma   90.00
#
_symmetry.space_group_name_H-M   'P 1'
#
loop_
_entity.id
_entity.type
_entity.pdbx_description
1 polymer ?
#
loop_
_entity_poly.entity_id
_entity_poly.type
_entity_poly.pdbx_seq_one_letter_code
_entity_poly.pdbx_strand_id
1 'polypeptide(L)'
;MTDLLYTEKDLVTSLKDYIRAEENKLEQVKRWADRLDSLTSTATQDPEGFLGHPVNAFKLMKRLNTEWGNLESLVLSDTTDGFISNLTIQRKYFPTEEDQTGAAKALLRLQDTYNLDANTISTGDLPGVKHKNRMTVEDCYELGKVAYAEADYYHTELWMAQALRQLEEGEESPLDKVTILDYLSYAIYQQGDLKRALEYTKKLLQLGGSVIQTKLYFQELCLQKQLKKKKKKKRDTTQKKKKKKKYEMLCRGEGVRMTSRRQSRLFCRYYDNKHNPRFVLAPVKQQDEWDRPYIVRYIDIISEAEMEKIKQLAKPRLRRATVHDPQTGKLTTAHYRVSKSAWLTAYEDPVVEKINQRIEDLTGLEMDTAEELQVANYGVGGQYEPHFDFGRVGIFQHLNLSFATLLMSDVSAGGATVFPDVGASVGPQKGTAVFWYNLFASGEGDYSTRHAACPVLVGNKWVSNKWIHERGQEWRRPCGLSENE
;
A
#
# COMPACT_ATOMS: atom_id res chain seq x y z
N MET A 1 -2.81 -3.14 9.25
CA MET A 1 -3.56 -4.12 8.41
C MET A 1 -3.88 -5.40 9.19
N THR A 2 -2.89 -6.10 9.74
CA THR A 2 -3.15 -7.33 10.52
C THR A 2 -4.13 -7.07 11.67
N ASP A 3 -3.94 -5.98 12.41
CA ASP A 3 -4.83 -5.63 13.53
C ASP A 3 -6.27 -5.34 13.07
N LEU A 4 -6.45 -4.77 11.86
CA LEU A 4 -7.78 -4.54 11.27
C LEU A 4 -8.54 -5.84 10.97
N LEU A 5 -7.84 -6.91 10.58
CA LEU A 5 -8.47 -8.23 10.38
C LEU A 5 -8.99 -8.82 11.70
N TYR A 6 -8.26 -8.64 12.81
CA TYR A 6 -8.75 -9.05 14.12
C TYR A 6 -9.93 -8.19 14.59
N THR A 7 -9.88 -6.88 14.35
CA THR A 7 -11.01 -5.95 14.61
C THR A 7 -12.26 -6.38 13.84
N GLU A 8 -12.12 -6.70 12.55
CA GLU A 8 -13.24 -7.19 11.73
C GLU A 8 -13.80 -8.52 12.27
N LYS A 9 -12.93 -9.45 12.66
CA LYS A 9 -13.35 -10.72 13.29
C LYS A 9 -14.13 -10.49 14.58
N ASP A 10 -13.71 -9.55 15.42
CA ASP A 10 -14.40 -9.22 16.67
C ASP A 10 -15.76 -8.57 16.39
N LEU A 11 -15.84 -7.70 15.37
CA LEU A 11 -17.11 -7.12 14.93
C LEU A 11 -18.07 -8.17 14.37
N VAL A 12 -17.58 -9.15 13.61
CA VAL A 12 -18.40 -10.28 13.13
C VAL A 12 -18.93 -11.11 14.31
N THR A 13 -18.14 -11.29 15.35
CA THR A 13 -18.59 -12.00 16.56
C THR A 13 -19.71 -11.21 17.25
N SER A 14 -19.50 -9.92 17.46
CA SER A 14 -20.49 -9.00 18.04
C SER A 14 -21.79 -8.96 17.21
N LEU A 15 -21.69 -8.98 15.87
CA LEU A 15 -22.86 -9.05 14.97
C LEU A 15 -23.63 -10.38 15.14
N LYS A 16 -22.94 -11.51 15.29
CA LYS A 16 -23.58 -12.81 15.56
C LYS A 16 -24.29 -12.83 16.90
N ASP A 17 -23.73 -12.20 17.92
CA ASP A 17 -24.36 -12.08 19.22
C ASP A 17 -25.62 -11.21 19.16
N TYR A 18 -25.58 -10.12 18.41
CA TYR A 18 -26.77 -9.31 18.11
C TYR A 18 -27.87 -10.12 17.39
N ILE A 19 -27.51 -10.88 16.33
CA ILE A 19 -28.45 -11.74 15.60
C ILE A 19 -29.12 -12.72 16.56
N ARG A 20 -28.37 -13.39 17.42
CA ARG A 20 -28.92 -14.32 18.42
C ARG A 20 -29.88 -13.63 19.40
N ALA A 21 -29.57 -12.41 19.81
CA ALA A 21 -30.44 -11.62 20.69
C ALA A 21 -31.76 -11.28 19.99
N GLU A 22 -31.73 -10.86 18.73
CA GLU A 22 -32.92 -10.59 17.92
C GLU A 22 -33.74 -11.86 17.65
N GLU A 23 -33.12 -12.96 17.30
CA GLU A 23 -33.79 -14.27 17.11
C GLU A 23 -34.49 -14.71 18.39
N ASN A 24 -33.83 -14.58 19.53
CA ASN A 24 -34.41 -14.94 20.85
C ASN A 24 -35.59 -14.02 21.20
N LYS A 25 -35.48 -12.73 20.94
CA LYS A 25 -36.57 -11.75 21.10
C LYS A 25 -37.75 -12.12 20.22
N LEU A 26 -37.50 -12.40 18.93
CA LEU A 26 -38.55 -12.80 17.98
C LEU A 26 -39.22 -14.08 18.39
N GLU A 27 -38.50 -15.07 18.88
CA GLU A 27 -39.02 -16.33 19.36
C GLU A 27 -39.93 -16.14 20.60
N GLN A 28 -39.59 -15.25 21.50
CA GLN A 28 -40.44 -14.87 22.63
C GLN A 28 -41.74 -14.20 22.16
N VAL A 29 -41.66 -13.27 21.20
CA VAL A 29 -42.82 -12.61 20.62
C VAL A 29 -43.74 -13.62 19.93
N LYS A 30 -43.22 -14.58 19.17
CA LYS A 30 -44.01 -15.69 18.55
C LYS A 30 -44.74 -16.51 19.61
N ARG A 31 -44.09 -16.94 20.69
CA ARG A 31 -44.73 -17.67 21.78
C ARG A 31 -45.86 -16.89 22.42
N TRP A 32 -45.72 -15.56 22.56
CA TRP A 32 -46.80 -14.70 23.01
C TRP A 32 -47.96 -14.68 22.02
N ALA A 33 -47.72 -14.55 20.73
CA ALA A 33 -48.72 -14.54 19.68
C ALA A 33 -49.53 -15.86 19.68
N ASP A 34 -48.84 -17.01 19.68
CA ASP A 34 -49.47 -18.34 19.68
C ASP A 34 -50.32 -18.57 20.94
N ARG A 35 -49.82 -18.14 22.09
CA ARG A 35 -50.57 -18.21 23.34
C ARG A 35 -51.84 -17.34 23.34
N LEU A 36 -51.73 -16.12 22.86
CA LEU A 36 -52.84 -15.19 22.80
C LEU A 36 -53.88 -15.64 21.77
N ASP A 37 -53.42 -16.14 20.62
CA ASP A 37 -54.31 -16.65 19.57
C ASP A 37 -55.14 -17.85 20.07
N SER A 38 -54.49 -18.82 20.71
CA SER A 38 -55.19 -19.95 21.30
C SER A 38 -56.22 -19.56 22.34
N LEU A 39 -55.91 -18.58 23.20
CA LEU A 39 -56.84 -18.07 24.22
C LEU A 39 -58.02 -17.27 23.62
N THR A 40 -57.75 -16.45 22.63
CA THR A 40 -58.80 -15.63 22.00
C THR A 40 -59.70 -16.47 21.09
N SER A 41 -59.14 -17.42 20.34
CA SER A 41 -59.90 -18.36 19.52
C SER A 41 -60.90 -19.17 20.35
N THR A 42 -60.51 -19.61 21.52
CA THR A 42 -61.43 -20.35 22.45
C THR A 42 -62.51 -19.41 23.01
N ALA A 43 -62.11 -18.17 23.42
CA ALA A 43 -63.07 -17.23 24.04
C ALA A 43 -64.08 -16.67 23.03
N THR A 44 -63.74 -16.55 21.75
CA THR A 44 -64.60 -16.00 20.70
C THR A 44 -65.60 -17.00 20.12
N GLN A 45 -65.49 -18.31 20.46
CA GLN A 45 -66.50 -19.32 20.07
C GLN A 45 -67.82 -19.14 20.82
N ASP A 46 -67.77 -18.80 22.11
CA ASP A 46 -68.93 -18.45 22.94
C ASP A 46 -68.54 -17.35 23.94
N PRO A 47 -68.55 -16.05 23.51
CA PRO A 47 -68.13 -14.94 24.34
C PRO A 47 -68.95 -14.76 25.63
N GLU A 48 -70.25 -14.94 25.57
CA GLU A 48 -71.12 -14.76 26.72
C GLU A 48 -70.97 -15.88 27.74
N GLY A 49 -70.93 -17.15 27.33
CA GLY A 49 -70.65 -18.26 28.21
C GLY A 49 -69.24 -18.21 28.80
N PHE A 50 -68.24 -17.81 27.99
CA PHE A 50 -66.87 -17.67 28.47
C PHE A 50 -66.74 -16.54 29.53
N LEU A 51 -67.31 -15.39 29.32
CA LEU A 51 -67.24 -14.24 30.24
C LEU A 51 -68.20 -14.38 31.43
N GLY A 52 -69.24 -15.19 31.30
CA GLY A 52 -70.10 -15.58 32.44
C GLY A 52 -69.39 -16.26 33.58
N HIS A 53 -68.19 -16.78 33.33
CA HIS A 53 -67.33 -17.36 34.35
C HIS A 53 -66.39 -16.27 34.95
N PRO A 54 -66.50 -15.93 36.26
CA PRO A 54 -65.85 -14.79 36.88
C PRO A 54 -64.30 -14.86 36.78
N VAL A 55 -63.72 -16.07 36.80
CA VAL A 55 -62.28 -16.26 36.63
C VAL A 55 -61.78 -15.90 35.21
N ASN A 56 -62.60 -16.22 34.21
CA ASN A 56 -62.23 -15.86 32.80
C ASN A 56 -62.33 -14.36 32.58
N ALA A 57 -63.34 -13.69 33.12
CA ALA A 57 -63.46 -12.25 33.11
C ALA A 57 -62.24 -11.57 33.81
N PHE A 58 -61.86 -12.04 34.98
CA PHE A 58 -60.69 -11.58 35.71
C PHE A 58 -59.41 -11.75 34.90
N LYS A 59 -59.19 -12.93 34.32
CA LYS A 59 -58.01 -13.23 33.50
C LYS A 59 -57.92 -12.38 32.27
N LEU A 60 -59.04 -12.07 31.61
CA LEU A 60 -59.08 -11.16 30.47
C LEU A 60 -58.66 -9.76 30.88
N MET A 61 -59.21 -9.20 31.96
CA MET A 61 -58.84 -7.88 32.46
C MET A 61 -57.38 -7.82 32.86
N LYS A 62 -56.86 -8.84 33.53
CA LYS A 62 -55.44 -8.93 33.87
C LYS A 62 -54.55 -8.94 32.62
N ARG A 63 -54.89 -9.72 31.57
CA ARG A 63 -54.12 -9.74 30.32
C ARG A 63 -54.09 -8.35 29.69
N LEU A 64 -55.25 -7.72 29.52
CA LEU A 64 -55.34 -6.41 28.87
C LEU A 64 -54.63 -5.31 29.66
N ASN A 65 -54.68 -5.35 30.97
CA ASN A 65 -54.08 -4.32 31.83
C ASN A 65 -52.57 -4.51 32.08
N THR A 66 -52.08 -5.75 32.14
CA THR A 66 -50.70 -6.01 32.57
C THR A 66 -49.88 -6.78 31.51
N GLU A 67 -50.44 -7.87 30.96
CA GLU A 67 -49.69 -8.78 30.11
C GLU A 67 -49.36 -8.17 28.74
N TRP A 68 -50.25 -7.36 28.17
CA TRP A 68 -49.99 -6.60 26.95
C TRP A 68 -48.93 -5.53 27.11
N GLY A 69 -48.85 -4.88 28.28
CA GLY A 69 -47.74 -3.94 28.57
C GLY A 69 -46.36 -4.62 28.67
N ASN A 70 -46.35 -5.87 29.17
CA ASN A 70 -45.10 -6.66 29.19
C ASN A 70 -44.67 -7.04 27.76
N LEU A 71 -45.65 -7.40 26.90
CA LEU A 71 -45.38 -7.70 25.48
C LEU A 71 -44.87 -6.44 24.74
N GLU A 72 -45.50 -5.28 24.98
CA GLU A 72 -45.07 -4.00 24.44
C GLU A 72 -43.62 -3.69 24.86
N SER A 73 -43.27 -3.84 26.14
CA SER A 73 -41.91 -3.66 26.64
C SER A 73 -40.91 -4.61 25.97
N LEU A 74 -41.30 -5.87 25.74
CA LEU A 74 -40.45 -6.83 25.03
C LEU A 74 -40.23 -6.42 23.56
N VAL A 75 -41.28 -6.00 22.86
CA VAL A 75 -41.19 -5.55 21.46
C VAL A 75 -40.34 -4.29 21.32
N LEU A 76 -40.44 -3.35 22.27
CA LEU A 76 -39.70 -2.10 22.29
C LEU A 76 -38.27 -2.24 22.84
N SER A 77 -37.91 -3.40 23.42
CA SER A 77 -36.54 -3.59 23.95
C SER A 77 -35.49 -3.46 22.87
N ASP A 78 -34.47 -2.63 23.11
CA ASP A 78 -33.36 -2.43 22.18
C ASP A 78 -32.26 -3.47 22.41
N THR A 79 -31.93 -4.21 21.38
CA THR A 79 -30.86 -5.24 21.36
C THR A 79 -29.64 -4.77 20.59
N THR A 80 -29.66 -3.54 20.02
CA THR A 80 -28.63 -3.01 19.13
C THR A 80 -27.43 -2.43 19.88
N ASP A 81 -27.61 -1.99 21.12
CA ASP A 81 -26.64 -1.18 21.89
C ASP A 81 -25.24 -1.82 21.96
N GLY A 82 -25.15 -3.11 22.19
CA GLY A 82 -23.85 -3.80 22.29
C GLY A 82 -23.06 -3.79 20.97
N PHE A 83 -23.73 -4.08 19.87
CA PHE A 83 -23.09 -4.10 18.54
C PHE A 83 -22.75 -2.68 18.05
N ILE A 84 -23.69 -1.74 18.15
CA ILE A 84 -23.48 -0.35 17.71
C ILE A 84 -22.39 0.35 18.51
N SER A 85 -22.36 0.14 19.83
CA SER A 85 -21.30 0.68 20.70
C SER A 85 -19.93 0.14 20.31
N ASN A 86 -19.80 -1.17 20.09
CA ASN A 86 -18.55 -1.78 19.62
C ASN A 86 -18.14 -1.24 18.26
N LEU A 87 -19.05 -1.21 17.29
CA LEU A 87 -18.79 -0.65 15.95
C LEU A 87 -18.32 0.80 16.03
N THR A 88 -18.94 1.63 16.89
CA THR A 88 -18.58 3.04 17.06
C THR A 88 -17.17 3.21 17.61
N ILE A 89 -16.78 2.35 18.57
CA ILE A 89 -15.43 2.35 19.12
C ILE A 89 -14.41 1.96 18.05
N GLN A 90 -14.69 0.90 17.30
CA GLN A 90 -13.77 0.37 16.29
C GLN A 90 -13.68 1.27 15.05
N ARG A 91 -14.74 1.99 14.70
CA ARG A 91 -14.78 2.89 13.52
C ARG A 91 -13.67 3.95 13.54
N LYS A 92 -13.15 4.32 14.71
CA LYS A 92 -12.02 5.25 14.83
C LYS A 92 -10.71 4.74 14.21
N TYR A 93 -10.60 3.44 14.04
CA TYR A 93 -9.43 2.76 13.48
C TYR A 93 -9.64 2.32 12.02
N PHE A 94 -10.83 2.53 11.46
CA PHE A 94 -11.13 2.15 10.08
C PHE A 94 -10.32 2.99 9.09
N PRO A 95 -9.93 2.39 7.96
CA PRO A 95 -9.34 3.13 6.86
C PRO A 95 -10.26 4.23 6.36
N THR A 96 -9.66 5.34 5.96
CA THR A 96 -10.36 6.47 5.35
C THR A 96 -10.50 6.26 3.84
N GLU A 97 -11.28 7.12 3.18
CA GLU A 97 -11.37 7.15 1.71
C GLU A 97 -10.00 7.44 1.05
N GLU A 98 -9.16 8.26 1.70
CA GLU A 98 -7.79 8.50 1.24
C GLU A 98 -6.93 7.23 1.30
N ASP A 99 -7.10 6.40 2.33
CA ASP A 99 -6.39 5.12 2.45
C ASP A 99 -6.82 4.15 1.35
N GLN A 100 -8.13 4.07 1.04
CA GLN A 100 -8.67 3.26 -0.05
C GLN A 100 -8.14 3.72 -1.41
N THR A 101 -8.22 5.01 -1.70
CA THR A 101 -7.67 5.61 -2.92
C THR A 101 -6.16 5.39 -3.01
N GLY A 102 -5.45 5.51 -1.88
CA GLY A 102 -4.02 5.22 -1.79
C GLY A 102 -3.67 3.76 -2.12
N ALA A 103 -4.49 2.81 -1.67
CA ALA A 103 -4.34 1.39 -1.99
C ALA A 103 -4.61 1.10 -3.47
N ALA A 104 -5.64 1.71 -4.05
CA ALA A 104 -5.92 1.62 -5.49
C ALA A 104 -4.75 2.15 -6.33
N LYS A 105 -4.23 3.33 -6.01
CA LYS A 105 -3.03 3.90 -6.66
C LYS A 105 -1.79 3.00 -6.50
N ALA A 106 -1.67 2.29 -5.38
CA ALA A 106 -0.61 1.32 -5.17
C ALA A 106 -0.74 0.12 -6.12
N LEU A 107 -1.94 -0.41 -6.34
CA LEU A 107 -2.18 -1.49 -7.30
C LEU A 107 -1.85 -1.06 -8.74
N LEU A 108 -2.27 0.13 -9.18
CA LEU A 108 -1.94 0.67 -10.51
C LEU A 108 -0.41 0.81 -10.69
N ARG A 109 0.29 1.27 -9.67
CA ARG A 109 1.76 1.36 -9.66
C ARG A 109 2.42 0.00 -9.76
N LEU A 110 1.93 -1.00 -9.05
CA LEU A 110 2.42 -2.37 -9.12
C LEU A 110 2.21 -2.96 -10.50
N GLN A 111 1.05 -2.71 -11.10
CA GLN A 111 0.74 -3.11 -12.47
C GLN A 111 1.79 -2.60 -13.46
N ASP A 112 2.10 -1.29 -13.44
CA ASP A 112 3.13 -0.69 -14.31
C ASP A 112 4.53 -1.26 -14.02
N THR A 113 4.93 -1.24 -12.74
CA THR A 113 6.30 -1.58 -12.36
C THR A 113 6.64 -3.04 -12.70
N TYR A 114 5.72 -3.96 -12.41
CA TYR A 114 5.93 -5.41 -12.61
C TYR A 114 5.33 -5.95 -13.91
N ASN A 115 4.82 -5.05 -14.77
CA ASN A 115 4.22 -5.39 -16.06
C ASN A 115 3.13 -6.47 -15.93
N LEU A 116 2.25 -6.30 -14.94
CA LEU A 116 1.15 -7.22 -14.69
C LEU A 116 -0.05 -6.85 -15.55
N ASP A 117 -0.71 -7.84 -16.15
CA ASP A 117 -1.98 -7.57 -16.82
C ASP A 117 -3.15 -7.50 -15.83
N ALA A 118 -4.23 -6.82 -16.24
CA ALA A 118 -5.40 -6.62 -15.40
C ALA A 118 -6.08 -7.94 -15.00
N ASN A 119 -6.03 -8.96 -15.87
CA ASN A 119 -6.60 -10.26 -15.59
C ASN A 119 -5.81 -11.00 -14.49
N THR A 120 -4.48 -10.99 -14.55
CA THR A 120 -3.60 -11.58 -13.53
C THR A 120 -3.85 -10.98 -12.15
N ILE A 121 -4.01 -9.65 -12.09
CA ILE A 121 -4.32 -8.96 -10.82
C ILE A 121 -5.74 -9.31 -10.35
N SER A 122 -6.74 -9.27 -11.25
CA SER A 122 -8.15 -9.51 -10.89
C SER A 122 -8.43 -10.95 -10.47
N THR A 123 -7.68 -11.92 -11.00
CA THR A 123 -7.76 -13.32 -10.53
C THR A 123 -6.98 -13.58 -9.25
N GLY A 124 -6.18 -12.62 -8.80
CA GLY A 124 -5.31 -12.75 -7.62
C GLY A 124 -4.11 -13.68 -7.85
N ASP A 125 -3.72 -13.95 -9.09
CA ASP A 125 -2.63 -14.85 -9.45
C ASP A 125 -1.30 -14.08 -9.52
N LEU A 126 -0.84 -13.60 -8.37
CA LEU A 126 0.38 -12.80 -8.26
C LEU A 126 1.58 -13.66 -7.84
N PRO A 127 2.81 -13.35 -8.31
CA PRO A 127 4.01 -14.06 -7.91
C PRO A 127 4.24 -14.02 -6.39
N GLY A 128 4.49 -15.18 -5.77
CA GLY A 128 4.80 -15.28 -4.34
C GLY A 128 3.59 -15.20 -3.39
N VAL A 129 2.37 -15.21 -3.90
CA VAL A 129 1.13 -15.18 -3.11
C VAL A 129 0.74 -16.59 -2.66
N LYS A 130 0.41 -16.78 -1.37
CA LYS A 130 -0.11 -18.04 -0.84
C LYS A 130 -1.64 -18.15 -0.93
N HIS A 131 -2.33 -17.04 -0.77
CA HIS A 131 -3.79 -16.95 -0.77
C HIS A 131 -4.25 -16.09 -1.95
N LYS A 132 -4.94 -16.72 -2.89
CA LYS A 132 -5.54 -16.01 -4.03
C LYS A 132 -6.89 -15.43 -3.60
N ASN A 133 -7.16 -14.21 -4.04
CA ASN A 133 -8.46 -13.58 -3.87
C ASN A 133 -8.83 -12.89 -5.18
N ARG A 134 -10.00 -13.22 -5.71
CA ARG A 134 -10.50 -12.67 -6.97
C ARG A 134 -11.17 -11.32 -6.72
N MET A 135 -10.93 -10.37 -7.61
CA MET A 135 -11.61 -9.09 -7.64
C MET A 135 -12.96 -9.23 -8.36
N THR A 136 -13.98 -8.55 -7.84
CA THR A 136 -15.31 -8.46 -8.45
C THR A 136 -15.35 -7.43 -9.57
N VAL A 137 -16.47 -7.37 -10.30
CA VAL A 137 -16.75 -6.31 -11.29
C VAL A 137 -16.65 -4.93 -10.64
N GLU A 138 -17.22 -4.78 -9.42
CA GLU A 138 -17.19 -3.53 -8.65
C GLU A 138 -15.76 -3.13 -8.30
N ASP A 139 -14.92 -4.07 -7.85
CA ASP A 139 -13.51 -3.81 -7.51
C ASP A 139 -12.75 -3.28 -8.73
N CYS A 140 -12.94 -3.93 -9.88
CA CYS A 140 -12.31 -3.50 -11.14
C CYS A 140 -12.80 -2.11 -11.58
N TYR A 141 -14.10 -1.86 -11.45
CA TYR A 141 -14.71 -0.57 -11.77
C TYR A 141 -14.17 0.55 -10.84
N GLU A 142 -14.07 0.31 -9.53
CA GLU A 142 -13.52 1.27 -8.58
C GLU A 142 -12.06 1.63 -8.89
N LEU A 143 -11.22 0.66 -9.27
CA LEU A 143 -9.86 0.93 -9.74
C LEU A 143 -9.85 1.81 -11.00
N GLY A 144 -10.73 1.51 -11.95
CA GLY A 144 -10.89 2.32 -13.15
C GLY A 144 -11.34 3.75 -12.85
N LYS A 145 -12.24 3.95 -11.87
CA LYS A 145 -12.67 5.30 -11.40
C LYS A 145 -11.53 6.07 -10.76
N VAL A 146 -10.72 5.44 -9.90
CA VAL A 146 -9.57 6.09 -9.28
C VAL A 146 -8.57 6.52 -10.35
N ALA A 147 -8.29 5.67 -11.35
CA ALA A 147 -7.43 6.02 -12.47
C ALA A 147 -8.01 7.20 -13.29
N TYR A 148 -9.31 7.21 -13.53
CA TYR A 148 -10.02 8.28 -14.24
C TYR A 148 -9.91 9.62 -13.52
N ALA A 149 -10.10 9.64 -12.20
CA ALA A 149 -9.96 10.83 -11.38
C ALA A 149 -8.55 11.45 -11.42
N GLU A 150 -7.53 10.63 -11.62
CA GLU A 150 -6.13 11.06 -11.80
C GLU A 150 -5.76 11.37 -13.26
N ALA A 151 -6.74 11.37 -14.18
CA ALA A 151 -6.54 11.51 -15.63
C ALA A 151 -5.59 10.44 -16.23
N ASP A 152 -5.47 9.30 -15.57
CA ASP A 152 -4.75 8.13 -16.07
C ASP A 152 -5.67 7.27 -16.94
N TYR A 153 -5.88 7.74 -18.15
CA TYR A 153 -6.81 7.11 -19.08
C TYR A 153 -6.33 5.75 -19.58
N TYR A 154 -5.04 5.47 -19.49
CA TYR A 154 -4.49 4.15 -19.82
C TYR A 154 -4.98 3.09 -18.82
N HIS A 155 -4.81 3.30 -17.53
CA HIS A 155 -5.32 2.37 -16.53
C HIS A 155 -6.85 2.36 -16.45
N THR A 156 -7.50 3.52 -16.68
CA THR A 156 -8.96 3.56 -16.79
C THR A 156 -9.45 2.59 -17.86
N GLU A 157 -8.86 2.61 -19.05
CA GLU A 157 -9.21 1.68 -20.14
C GLU A 157 -9.01 0.23 -19.71
N LEU A 158 -7.85 -0.11 -19.15
CA LEU A 158 -7.54 -1.48 -18.75
C LEU A 158 -8.53 -2.04 -17.74
N TRP A 159 -8.86 -1.28 -16.70
CA TRP A 159 -9.72 -1.74 -15.61
C TRP A 159 -11.19 -1.72 -15.96
N MET A 160 -11.66 -0.74 -16.73
CA MET A 160 -13.02 -0.74 -17.26
C MET A 160 -13.25 -1.88 -18.27
N ALA A 161 -12.25 -2.19 -19.10
CA ALA A 161 -12.33 -3.34 -20.00
C ALA A 161 -12.34 -4.68 -19.24
N GLN A 162 -11.62 -4.77 -18.10
CA GLN A 162 -11.64 -5.95 -17.24
C GLN A 162 -13.00 -6.12 -16.56
N ALA A 163 -13.57 -5.04 -16.00
CA ALA A 163 -14.91 -5.04 -15.39
C ALA A 163 -15.98 -5.46 -16.43
N LEU A 164 -15.91 -4.91 -17.64
CA LEU A 164 -16.83 -5.26 -18.72
C LEU A 164 -16.73 -6.74 -19.08
N ARG A 165 -15.51 -7.29 -19.15
CA ARG A 165 -15.29 -8.71 -19.48
C ARG A 165 -15.91 -9.61 -18.42
N GLN A 166 -15.67 -9.37 -17.13
CA GLN A 166 -16.23 -10.16 -16.02
C GLN A 166 -17.77 -10.13 -16.03
N LEU A 167 -18.36 -8.96 -16.33
CA LEU A 167 -19.80 -8.82 -16.48
C LEU A 167 -20.34 -9.58 -17.70
N GLU A 168 -19.57 -9.63 -18.81
CA GLU A 168 -19.93 -10.39 -20.00
C GLU A 168 -19.74 -11.90 -19.81
N GLU A 169 -18.85 -12.32 -18.93
CA GLU A 169 -18.67 -13.72 -18.51
C GLU A 169 -19.76 -14.20 -17.55
N GLY A 170 -20.70 -13.32 -17.14
CA GLY A 170 -21.90 -13.65 -16.36
C GLY A 170 -21.72 -13.45 -14.86
N GLU A 171 -20.74 -12.68 -14.39
CA GLU A 171 -20.62 -12.30 -12.99
C GLU A 171 -21.78 -11.36 -12.63
N GLU A 172 -22.50 -11.67 -11.54
CA GLU A 172 -23.59 -10.82 -11.04
C GLU A 172 -23.02 -9.54 -10.41
N SER A 173 -23.58 -8.39 -10.81
CA SER A 173 -23.15 -7.09 -10.33
C SER A 173 -24.30 -6.09 -10.38
N PRO A 174 -24.40 -5.15 -9.43
CA PRO A 174 -25.33 -4.03 -9.49
C PRO A 174 -24.95 -3.00 -10.55
N LEU A 175 -23.73 -3.07 -11.10
CA LEU A 175 -23.25 -2.16 -12.15
C LEU A 175 -23.78 -2.58 -13.52
N ASP A 176 -24.32 -1.61 -14.25
CA ASP A 176 -24.76 -1.82 -15.62
C ASP A 176 -23.63 -1.63 -16.65
N LYS A 177 -23.79 -2.24 -17.79
CA LYS A 177 -22.82 -2.10 -18.92
C LYS A 177 -22.73 -0.66 -19.41
N VAL A 178 -23.79 0.13 -19.28
CA VAL A 178 -23.84 1.53 -19.73
C VAL A 178 -22.83 2.36 -18.96
N THR A 179 -22.81 2.23 -17.63
CA THR A 179 -21.88 2.95 -16.77
C THR A 179 -20.41 2.63 -17.09
N ILE A 180 -20.09 1.35 -17.27
CA ILE A 180 -18.72 0.92 -17.58
C ILE A 180 -18.29 1.42 -18.97
N LEU A 181 -19.17 1.30 -19.97
CA LEU A 181 -18.89 1.72 -21.33
C LEU A 181 -18.69 3.23 -21.48
N ASP A 182 -19.35 4.03 -20.64
CA ASP A 182 -19.19 5.49 -20.64
C ASP A 182 -17.74 5.87 -20.28
N TYR A 183 -17.23 5.39 -19.14
CA TYR A 183 -15.84 5.59 -18.76
C TYR A 183 -14.85 5.04 -19.79
N LEU A 184 -15.11 3.84 -20.32
CA LEU A 184 -14.24 3.17 -21.27
C LEU A 184 -14.14 3.94 -22.59
N SER A 185 -15.27 4.37 -23.14
CA SER A 185 -15.29 5.13 -24.40
C SER A 185 -14.56 6.46 -24.27
N TYR A 186 -14.74 7.17 -23.17
CA TYR A 186 -14.07 8.44 -22.89
C TYR A 186 -12.55 8.25 -22.69
N ALA A 187 -12.15 7.23 -21.94
CA ALA A 187 -10.72 6.95 -21.69
C ALA A 187 -9.98 6.64 -23.00
N ILE A 188 -10.57 5.85 -23.89
CA ILE A 188 -10.01 5.55 -25.22
C ILE A 188 -9.94 6.80 -26.09
N TYR A 189 -10.95 7.68 -26.00
CA TYR A 189 -10.94 8.97 -26.68
C TYR A 189 -9.78 9.86 -26.26
N GLN A 190 -9.58 10.00 -24.94
CA GLN A 190 -8.50 10.82 -24.39
C GLN A 190 -7.11 10.30 -24.79
N GLN A 191 -6.96 9.02 -25.00
CA GLN A 191 -5.73 8.41 -25.52
C GLN A 191 -5.55 8.66 -27.03
N GLY A 192 -6.58 9.16 -27.73
CA GLY A 192 -6.53 9.53 -29.12
C GLY A 192 -6.87 8.42 -30.11
N ASP A 193 -7.34 7.25 -29.65
CA ASP A 193 -7.86 6.18 -30.52
C ASP A 193 -9.34 6.42 -30.84
N LEU A 194 -9.56 7.31 -31.81
CA LEU A 194 -10.90 7.71 -32.22
C LEU A 194 -11.71 6.58 -32.85
N LYS A 195 -11.06 5.56 -33.40
CA LYS A 195 -11.76 4.45 -34.04
C LYS A 195 -12.41 3.57 -32.97
N ARG A 196 -11.64 3.12 -31.99
CA ARG A 196 -12.15 2.30 -30.88
C ARG A 196 -13.13 3.09 -29.99
N ALA A 197 -12.84 4.36 -29.70
CA ALA A 197 -13.77 5.21 -28.96
C ALA A 197 -15.14 5.26 -29.63
N LEU A 198 -15.18 5.42 -30.95
CA LEU A 198 -16.42 5.46 -31.73
C LEU A 198 -17.18 4.10 -31.68
N GLU A 199 -16.48 2.98 -31.69
CA GLU A 199 -17.06 1.65 -31.58
C GLU A 199 -17.75 1.45 -30.21
N TYR A 200 -17.09 1.82 -29.12
CA TYR A 200 -17.65 1.73 -27.77
C TYR A 200 -18.79 2.74 -27.55
N THR A 201 -18.69 3.95 -28.09
CA THR A 201 -19.77 4.95 -28.03
C THR A 201 -21.02 4.48 -28.79
N LYS A 202 -20.87 3.76 -29.90
CA LYS A 202 -22.00 3.14 -30.60
C LYS A 202 -22.67 2.07 -29.76
N LYS A 203 -21.91 1.20 -29.11
CA LYS A 203 -22.46 0.18 -28.16
C LYS A 203 -23.22 0.85 -27.03
N LEU A 204 -22.68 1.93 -26.45
CA LEU A 204 -23.32 2.72 -25.40
C LEU A 204 -24.67 3.28 -25.85
N LEU A 205 -24.76 3.84 -27.06
CA LEU A 205 -26.00 4.37 -27.64
C LEU A 205 -27.05 3.28 -27.87
N GLN A 206 -26.64 2.07 -28.26
CA GLN A 206 -27.56 0.93 -28.46
C GLN A 206 -28.17 0.44 -27.15
N LEU A 207 -27.50 0.61 -26.04
CA LEU A 207 -27.97 0.21 -24.70
C LEU A 207 -28.79 1.29 -23.98
N GLY A 208 -29.12 2.41 -24.63
CA GLY A 208 -29.97 3.45 -24.07
C GLY A 208 -29.29 4.41 -23.10
N GLY A 209 -27.96 4.51 -23.16
CA GLY A 209 -27.20 5.51 -22.38
C GLY A 209 -27.70 6.93 -22.62
N SER A 210 -27.56 7.83 -21.64
CA SER A 210 -28.08 9.20 -21.62
C SER A 210 -27.94 9.92 -22.98
N VAL A 211 -29.07 10.04 -23.66
CA VAL A 211 -29.16 10.29 -25.11
C VAL A 211 -28.56 11.63 -25.54
N ILE A 212 -28.52 12.63 -24.64
CA ILE A 212 -28.10 13.98 -25.02
C ILE A 212 -26.58 14.12 -24.99
N GLN A 213 -25.94 13.70 -23.89
CA GLN A 213 -24.49 13.84 -23.66
C GLN A 213 -23.69 12.91 -24.58
N THR A 214 -24.16 11.70 -24.75
CA THR A 214 -23.54 10.69 -25.64
C THR A 214 -23.68 11.05 -27.12
N LYS A 215 -24.80 11.69 -27.55
CA LYS A 215 -24.96 12.19 -28.94
C LYS A 215 -24.05 13.37 -29.26
N LEU A 216 -23.90 14.32 -28.33
CA LEU A 216 -22.97 15.44 -28.49
C LEU A 216 -21.53 14.96 -28.58
N TYR A 217 -21.13 14.03 -27.74
CA TYR A 217 -19.82 13.40 -27.75
C TYR A 217 -19.57 12.61 -29.05
N PHE A 218 -20.57 11.87 -29.54
CA PHE A 218 -20.51 11.17 -30.83
C PHE A 218 -20.30 12.12 -32.01
N GLN A 219 -21.00 13.28 -32.03
CA GLN A 219 -20.85 14.30 -33.07
C GLN A 219 -19.45 14.90 -33.03
N GLU A 220 -18.91 15.20 -31.84
CA GLU A 220 -17.56 15.71 -31.67
C GLU A 220 -16.48 14.71 -32.14
N LEU A 221 -16.62 13.42 -31.82
CA LEU A 221 -15.78 12.34 -32.32
C LEU A 221 -15.76 12.24 -33.83
N CYS A 222 -16.93 12.37 -34.47
CA CYS A 222 -17.04 12.35 -35.94
C CYS A 222 -16.36 13.56 -36.59
N LEU A 223 -16.51 14.75 -36.00
CA LEU A 223 -15.88 15.99 -36.47
C LEU A 223 -14.34 15.93 -36.30
N GLN A 224 -13.86 15.49 -35.16
CA GLN A 224 -12.41 15.37 -34.90
C GLN A 224 -11.72 14.31 -35.78
N LYS A 225 -12.42 13.22 -36.13
CA LYS A 225 -11.91 12.21 -37.09
C LYS A 225 -11.66 12.82 -38.47
N GLN A 226 -12.47 13.78 -38.87
CA GLN A 226 -12.27 14.51 -40.14
C GLN A 226 -11.12 15.52 -40.07
N LEU A 227 -10.89 16.16 -38.90
CA LEU A 227 -9.87 17.20 -38.72
C LEU A 227 -8.45 16.64 -38.46
N LYS A 228 -8.30 15.48 -37.80
CA LYS A 228 -6.99 14.88 -37.45
C LYS A 228 -6.19 14.29 -38.60
N LYS A 229 -6.68 14.31 -39.84
CA LYS A 229 -5.85 13.98 -41.02
C LYS A 229 -4.68 14.95 -41.23
N LYS A 230 -4.54 16.04 -40.44
CA LYS A 230 -3.59 17.13 -40.74
C LYS A 230 -2.49 17.48 -39.76
N LYS A 231 -2.32 16.85 -38.56
CA LYS A 231 -1.18 17.24 -37.67
C LYS A 231 -0.69 16.10 -36.77
N LYS A 232 0.37 15.39 -37.18
CA LYS A 232 1.29 14.70 -36.27
C LYS A 232 2.39 15.66 -35.82
N LYS A 233 2.31 16.22 -34.61
CA LYS A 233 3.47 16.82 -33.93
C LYS A 233 3.91 15.85 -32.82
N LYS A 234 5.07 15.19 -33.00
CA LYS A 234 5.77 14.48 -31.93
C LYS A 234 6.25 15.49 -30.91
N ARG A 235 5.80 15.38 -29.67
CA ARG A 235 6.36 16.11 -28.51
C ARG A 235 7.35 15.21 -27.76
N ASP A 236 8.38 15.86 -27.27
CA ASP A 236 9.58 15.35 -26.62
C ASP A 236 9.28 14.71 -25.25
N THR A 237 8.69 13.51 -25.24
CA THR A 237 8.43 12.70 -24.04
C THR A 237 9.38 11.51 -23.93
N THR A 238 10.33 11.39 -24.85
CA THR A 238 11.15 10.16 -25.06
C THR A 238 12.15 9.93 -23.93
N GLN A 239 12.74 10.96 -23.35
CA GLN A 239 13.77 10.79 -22.30
C GLN A 239 13.18 10.41 -20.93
N LYS A 240 12.08 11.06 -20.50
CA LYS A 240 11.39 10.72 -19.24
C LYS A 240 10.84 9.28 -19.30
N LYS A 241 10.22 8.90 -20.42
CA LYS A 241 9.74 7.52 -20.65
C LYS A 241 10.87 6.49 -20.63
N LYS A 242 12.04 6.77 -21.22
CA LYS A 242 13.19 5.88 -21.19
C LYS A 242 13.76 5.70 -19.78
N LYS A 243 13.85 6.77 -18.98
CA LYS A 243 14.32 6.71 -17.58
C LYS A 243 13.35 5.93 -16.69
N LYS A 244 12.04 6.15 -16.81
CA LYS A 244 11.00 5.40 -16.09
C LYS A 244 11.09 3.90 -16.44
N LYS A 245 11.17 3.57 -17.71
CA LYS A 245 11.28 2.18 -18.19
C LYS A 245 12.52 1.46 -17.64
N LYS A 246 13.69 2.15 -17.54
CA LYS A 246 14.90 1.56 -16.97
C LYS A 246 14.76 1.25 -15.48
N TYR A 247 14.13 2.13 -14.71
CA TYR A 247 13.80 1.92 -13.30
C TYR A 247 12.90 0.69 -13.11
N GLU A 248 11.80 0.61 -13.86
CA GLU A 248 10.86 -0.51 -13.79
C GLU A 248 11.51 -1.85 -14.16
N MET A 249 12.35 -1.88 -15.20
CA MET A 249 13.13 -3.06 -15.57
C MET A 249 14.02 -3.55 -14.43
N LEU A 250 14.71 -2.63 -13.75
CA LEU A 250 15.56 -2.98 -12.60
C LEU A 250 14.73 -3.53 -11.43
N CYS A 251 13.55 -2.98 -11.18
CA CYS A 251 12.63 -3.49 -10.15
C CYS A 251 12.14 -4.91 -10.44
N ARG A 252 12.07 -5.31 -11.72
CA ARG A 252 11.76 -6.69 -12.14
C ARG A 252 12.98 -7.62 -12.16
N GLY A 253 14.15 -7.13 -11.78
CA GLY A 253 15.40 -7.89 -11.87
C GLY A 253 15.98 -8.00 -13.30
N GLU A 254 15.43 -7.25 -14.25
CA GLU A 254 15.92 -7.17 -15.63
C GLU A 254 17.11 -6.20 -15.73
N GLY A 255 18.07 -6.31 -14.79
CA GLY A 255 19.21 -5.42 -14.70
C GLY A 255 20.19 -5.57 -15.86
N VAL A 256 21.12 -4.61 -15.93
CA VAL A 256 22.24 -4.70 -16.87
C VAL A 256 23.10 -5.91 -16.50
N ARG A 257 23.15 -6.90 -17.36
CA ARG A 257 24.09 -8.03 -17.17
C ARG A 257 25.51 -7.47 -17.19
N MET A 258 26.22 -7.66 -16.09
CA MET A 258 27.64 -7.31 -16.05
C MET A 258 28.43 -8.13 -17.06
N THR A 259 29.44 -7.50 -17.69
CA THR A 259 30.41 -8.24 -18.49
C THR A 259 31.23 -9.17 -17.57
N SER A 260 31.69 -10.32 -18.08
CA SER A 260 32.50 -11.26 -17.32
C SER A 260 33.72 -10.59 -16.67
N ARG A 261 34.35 -9.64 -17.39
CA ARG A 261 35.49 -8.83 -16.87
C ARG A 261 35.09 -7.94 -15.68
N ARG A 262 33.87 -7.43 -15.64
CA ARG A 262 33.38 -6.61 -14.53
C ARG A 262 32.97 -7.49 -13.35
N GLN A 263 32.32 -8.60 -13.63
CA GLN A 263 31.89 -9.57 -12.62
C GLN A 263 33.08 -10.20 -11.89
N SER A 264 34.24 -10.42 -12.57
CA SER A 264 35.47 -10.94 -11.95
C SER A 264 36.15 -9.98 -10.98
N ARG A 265 35.66 -8.74 -10.85
CA ARG A 265 36.13 -7.76 -9.87
C ARG A 265 35.33 -7.72 -8.58
N LEU A 266 34.20 -8.43 -8.54
CA LEU A 266 33.33 -8.51 -7.38
C LEU A 266 33.71 -9.72 -6.55
N PHE A 267 33.89 -9.52 -5.25
CA PHE A 267 34.37 -10.56 -4.34
C PHE A 267 33.40 -10.76 -3.17
N CYS A 268 33.35 -12.00 -2.72
CA CYS A 268 32.86 -12.34 -1.38
C CYS A 268 34.07 -12.61 -0.50
N ARG A 269 34.12 -12.00 0.67
CA ARG A 269 35.25 -12.11 1.59
C ARG A 269 34.82 -12.00 3.04
N TYR A 270 35.66 -12.45 3.93
CA TYR A 270 35.61 -12.07 5.33
C TYR A 270 36.29 -10.71 5.51
N TYR A 271 35.60 -9.80 6.21
CA TYR A 271 36.04 -8.42 6.38
C TYR A 271 36.20 -8.09 7.86
N ASP A 272 37.32 -7.57 8.24
CA ASP A 272 37.68 -7.21 9.61
C ASP A 272 37.86 -5.71 9.84
N ASN A 273 37.56 -4.88 8.84
CA ASN A 273 37.75 -3.43 8.83
C ASN A 273 39.15 -3.01 9.34
N LYS A 274 40.22 -3.40 8.63
CA LYS A 274 41.58 -3.05 8.95
C LYS A 274 42.02 -3.52 10.36
N HIS A 275 41.64 -4.75 10.72
CA HIS A 275 41.90 -5.38 12.02
C HIS A 275 41.21 -4.72 13.20
N ASN A 276 39.97 -4.26 13.01
CA ASN A 276 39.12 -3.82 14.11
C ASN A 276 39.05 -4.95 15.16
N PRO A 277 39.37 -4.70 16.44
CA PRO A 277 39.43 -5.75 17.47
C PRO A 277 38.15 -6.57 17.61
N ARG A 278 36.96 -5.97 17.30
CA ARG A 278 35.67 -6.64 17.37
C ARG A 278 35.47 -7.66 16.23
N PHE A 279 36.15 -7.48 15.10
CA PHE A 279 36.02 -8.33 13.92
C PHE A 279 37.20 -9.27 13.67
N VAL A 280 38.31 -9.12 14.40
CA VAL A 280 39.46 -10.01 14.25
C VAL A 280 39.12 -11.47 14.54
N LEU A 281 38.31 -11.72 15.60
CA LEU A 281 37.91 -13.07 15.99
C LEU A 281 36.62 -13.53 15.26
N ALA A 282 35.76 -12.60 14.84
CA ALA A 282 34.52 -12.87 14.17
C ALA A 282 34.31 -11.90 12.97
N PRO A 283 35.08 -12.10 11.88
CA PRO A 283 35.01 -11.22 10.72
C PRO A 283 33.66 -11.29 10.04
N VAL A 284 33.24 -10.16 9.48
CA VAL A 284 31.94 -10.00 8.82
C VAL A 284 32.01 -10.57 7.40
N LYS A 285 30.97 -11.25 6.98
CA LYS A 285 30.79 -11.69 5.60
C LYS A 285 30.42 -10.50 4.73
N GLN A 286 31.30 -10.12 3.81
CA GLN A 286 31.14 -9.01 2.88
C GLN A 286 30.96 -9.52 1.46
N GLN A 287 30.02 -8.98 0.73
CA GLN A 287 29.76 -9.24 -0.68
C GLN A 287 29.75 -7.92 -1.45
N ASP A 288 30.58 -7.79 -2.47
CA ASP A 288 30.52 -6.65 -3.38
C ASP A 288 29.31 -6.81 -4.32
N GLU A 289 28.39 -5.85 -4.28
CA GLU A 289 27.22 -5.81 -5.17
C GLU A 289 27.53 -5.04 -6.47
N TRP A 290 28.36 -4.00 -6.39
CA TRP A 290 28.75 -3.17 -7.53
C TRP A 290 30.13 -2.52 -7.29
N ASP A 291 30.91 -2.31 -8.36
CA ASP A 291 32.27 -1.81 -8.26
C ASP A 291 32.38 -0.26 -8.37
N ARG A 292 31.52 0.38 -9.18
CA ARG A 292 31.47 1.85 -9.38
C ARG A 292 30.04 2.31 -9.67
N PRO A 293 29.37 3.02 -8.74
CA PRO A 293 29.85 3.32 -7.37
C PRO A 293 30.06 2.04 -6.57
N TYR A 294 30.91 2.08 -5.54
CA TYR A 294 31.13 0.94 -4.67
C TYR A 294 29.88 0.70 -3.81
N ILE A 295 29.22 -0.42 -4.02
CA ILE A 295 28.05 -0.86 -3.27
C ILE A 295 28.39 -2.22 -2.66
N VAL A 296 28.27 -2.33 -1.35
CA VAL A 296 28.62 -3.53 -0.60
C VAL A 296 27.46 -4.01 0.27
N ARG A 297 27.32 -5.32 0.37
CA ARG A 297 26.42 -5.99 1.28
C ARG A 297 27.22 -6.66 2.41
N TYR A 298 26.81 -6.43 3.64
CA TYR A 298 27.28 -7.17 4.80
C TYR A 298 26.20 -8.17 5.21
N ILE A 299 26.59 -9.44 5.40
CA ILE A 299 25.67 -10.56 5.65
C ILE A 299 25.69 -10.90 7.14
N ASP A 300 24.55 -11.28 7.70
CA ASP A 300 24.35 -11.66 9.11
C ASP A 300 24.78 -10.55 10.11
N ILE A 301 24.46 -9.29 9.78
CA ILE A 301 24.88 -8.12 10.55
C ILE A 301 23.97 -7.81 11.74
N ILE A 302 22.72 -8.18 11.64
CA ILE A 302 21.72 -7.92 12.67
C ILE A 302 20.95 -9.20 12.97
N SER A 303 20.86 -9.53 14.26
CA SER A 303 20.16 -10.73 14.72
C SER A 303 18.63 -10.58 14.69
N GLU A 304 17.93 -11.71 14.71
CA GLU A 304 16.47 -11.73 14.76
C GLU A 304 15.89 -10.94 15.95
N ALA A 305 16.48 -11.16 17.14
CA ALA A 305 16.06 -10.47 18.37
C ALA A 305 16.25 -8.95 18.26
N GLU A 306 17.35 -8.49 17.69
CA GLU A 306 17.62 -7.05 17.48
C GLU A 306 16.63 -6.47 16.47
N MET A 307 16.35 -7.16 15.35
CA MET A 307 15.37 -6.72 14.35
C MET A 307 13.99 -6.58 14.94
N GLU A 308 13.52 -7.57 15.70
CA GLU A 308 12.19 -7.52 16.32
C GLU A 308 12.10 -6.42 17.37
N LYS A 309 13.16 -6.20 18.16
CA LYS A 309 13.20 -5.11 19.14
C LYS A 309 13.11 -3.75 18.47
N ILE A 310 13.87 -3.49 17.40
CA ILE A 310 13.82 -2.25 16.60
C ILE A 310 12.42 -2.03 16.02
N LYS A 311 11.82 -3.06 15.43
CA LYS A 311 10.44 -2.97 14.92
C LYS A 311 9.44 -2.66 16.03
N GLN A 312 9.58 -3.28 17.19
CA GLN A 312 8.71 -3.06 18.34
C GLN A 312 8.76 -1.61 18.84
N LEU A 313 9.97 -1.03 18.94
CA LEU A 313 10.17 0.37 19.30
C LEU A 313 9.57 1.35 18.27
N ALA A 314 9.72 1.02 16.99
CA ALA A 314 9.26 1.88 15.89
C ALA A 314 7.75 1.83 15.65
N LYS A 315 7.10 0.66 15.79
CA LYS A 315 5.68 0.44 15.46
C LYS A 315 4.73 1.53 15.99
N PRO A 316 4.74 1.94 17.27
CA PRO A 316 3.81 2.93 17.81
C PRO A 316 4.07 4.36 17.29
N ARG A 317 5.26 4.61 16.73
CA ARG A 317 5.70 5.93 16.27
C ARG A 317 5.65 6.09 14.75
N LEU A 318 5.35 5.04 14.02
CA LEU A 318 5.31 5.09 12.55
C LEU A 318 4.31 6.15 12.08
N ARG A 319 4.80 7.11 11.30
CA ARG A 319 4.00 8.14 10.62
C ARG A 319 4.31 8.13 9.13
N ARG A 320 3.42 8.68 8.32
CA ARG A 320 3.69 8.86 6.90
C ARG A 320 5.04 9.54 6.72
N ALA A 321 5.92 8.93 5.92
CA ALA A 321 7.25 9.48 5.68
C ALA A 321 7.16 10.84 4.98
N THR A 322 7.98 11.77 5.44
CA THR A 322 8.09 13.13 4.88
C THR A 322 9.39 13.27 4.11
N VAL A 323 9.43 14.25 3.24
CA VAL A 323 10.62 14.68 2.48
C VAL A 323 10.81 16.18 2.68
N HIS A 324 12.05 16.64 2.57
CA HIS A 324 12.32 18.07 2.54
C HIS A 324 11.86 18.66 1.20
N ASP A 325 10.99 19.65 1.27
CA ASP A 325 10.61 20.44 0.09
C ASP A 325 11.83 21.23 -0.41
N PRO A 326 12.24 21.08 -1.69
CA PRO A 326 13.48 21.69 -2.19
C PRO A 326 13.45 23.24 -2.19
N GLN A 327 12.26 23.85 -2.16
CA GLN A 327 12.11 25.31 -2.20
C GLN A 327 11.99 25.92 -0.79
N THR A 328 11.27 25.26 0.10
CA THR A 328 10.95 25.81 1.40
C THR A 328 11.74 25.18 2.55
N GLY A 329 12.40 24.06 2.32
CA GLY A 329 13.08 23.25 3.36
C GLY A 329 12.13 22.59 4.37
N LYS A 330 10.81 22.78 4.25
CA LYS A 330 9.83 22.22 5.17
C LYS A 330 9.61 20.74 4.88
N LEU A 331 9.35 19.97 5.94
CA LEU A 331 8.97 18.57 5.83
C LEU A 331 7.53 18.45 5.32
N THR A 332 7.35 17.80 4.18
CA THR A 332 6.05 17.55 3.54
C THR A 332 5.91 16.09 3.15
N THR A 333 4.68 15.59 3.09
CA THR A 333 4.41 14.27 2.51
C THR A 333 4.49 14.35 0.99
N ALA A 334 5.08 13.33 0.36
CA ALA A 334 5.23 13.29 -1.09
C ALA A 334 4.63 11.99 -1.66
N HIS A 335 4.02 12.10 -2.84
CA HIS A 335 3.47 10.94 -3.57
C HIS A 335 4.56 9.99 -4.08
N TYR A 336 5.78 10.48 -4.27
CA TYR A 336 6.94 9.68 -4.72
C TYR A 336 7.65 8.91 -3.58
N ARG A 337 7.29 9.18 -2.30
CA ARG A 337 7.75 8.42 -1.14
C ARG A 337 6.55 7.83 -0.39
N VAL A 338 6.28 6.55 -0.60
CA VAL A 338 5.16 5.83 0.00
C VAL A 338 5.70 4.82 1.01
N SER A 339 5.89 5.29 2.23
CA SER A 339 6.32 4.48 3.39
C SER A 339 5.85 5.14 4.68
N LYS A 340 5.94 4.41 5.79
CA LYS A 340 5.84 4.96 7.14
C LYS A 340 7.22 4.90 7.77
N SER A 341 7.61 5.92 8.52
CA SER A 341 8.90 5.97 9.21
C SER A 341 8.78 6.44 10.66
N ALA A 342 9.74 6.03 11.46
CA ALA A 342 9.96 6.46 12.83
C ALA A 342 11.46 6.68 13.03
N TRP A 343 11.83 7.58 13.92
CA TRP A 343 13.21 7.88 14.28
C TRP A 343 13.48 7.37 15.68
N LEU A 344 14.61 6.70 15.90
CA LEU A 344 15.04 6.14 17.17
C LEU A 344 16.37 6.75 17.56
N THR A 345 16.42 7.39 18.74
CA THR A 345 17.65 7.93 19.29
C THR A 345 18.51 6.82 19.91
N ALA A 346 19.83 7.01 19.97
CA ALA A 346 20.74 6.03 20.56
C ALA A 346 20.43 5.75 22.05
N TYR A 347 19.84 6.71 22.75
CA TYR A 347 19.61 6.65 24.20
C TYR A 347 18.31 5.94 24.59
N GLU A 348 17.43 5.63 23.64
CA GLU A 348 16.12 5.04 23.94
C GLU A 348 16.18 3.58 24.36
N ASP A 349 17.07 2.82 23.75
CA ASP A 349 17.24 1.41 24.07
C ASP A 349 18.69 0.99 23.71
N PRO A 350 19.33 0.16 24.53
CA PRO A 350 20.70 -0.32 24.27
C PRO A 350 20.88 -1.01 22.92
N VAL A 351 19.81 -1.54 22.32
CA VAL A 351 19.89 -2.16 20.99
C VAL A 351 20.17 -1.12 19.90
N VAL A 352 19.66 0.11 20.03
CA VAL A 352 19.89 1.18 19.04
C VAL A 352 21.36 1.62 19.09
N GLU A 353 21.89 1.84 20.29
CA GLU A 353 23.30 2.18 20.50
C GLU A 353 24.22 1.09 19.95
N LYS A 354 23.94 -0.19 20.25
CA LYS A 354 24.69 -1.33 19.75
C LYS A 354 24.71 -1.40 18.22
N ILE A 355 23.59 -1.06 17.56
CA ILE A 355 23.51 -1.03 16.10
C ILE A 355 24.33 0.14 15.54
N ASN A 356 24.25 1.33 16.14
CA ASN A 356 25.06 2.47 15.73
C ASN A 356 26.56 2.15 15.85
N GLN A 357 26.99 1.57 16.99
CA GLN A 357 28.37 1.15 17.19
C GLN A 357 28.82 0.10 16.15
N ARG A 358 27.94 -0.83 15.81
CA ARG A 358 28.22 -1.84 14.76
C ARG A 358 28.39 -1.21 13.39
N ILE A 359 27.58 -0.21 13.05
CA ILE A 359 27.72 0.54 11.79
C ILE A 359 29.05 1.30 11.78
N GLU A 360 29.44 1.93 12.88
CA GLU A 360 30.74 2.58 13.05
C GLU A 360 31.89 1.59 12.85
N ASP A 361 31.85 0.45 13.53
CA ASP A 361 32.85 -0.60 13.43
C ASP A 361 32.98 -1.14 12.00
N LEU A 362 31.86 -1.26 11.27
CA LEU A 362 31.87 -1.75 9.88
C LEU A 362 32.40 -0.73 8.87
N THR A 363 31.97 0.51 9.01
CA THR A 363 32.26 1.56 8.03
C THR A 363 33.55 2.30 8.34
N GLY A 364 33.98 2.28 9.60
CA GLY A 364 35.10 3.10 10.11
C GLY A 364 34.72 4.58 10.23
N LEU A 365 33.44 4.94 10.08
CA LEU A 365 32.94 6.33 10.11
C LEU A 365 32.38 6.68 11.48
N GLU A 366 32.60 7.92 11.92
CA GLU A 366 32.09 8.46 13.18
C GLU A 366 30.57 8.58 13.17
N MET A 367 29.92 8.21 14.29
CA MET A 367 28.46 8.25 14.40
C MET A 367 27.93 9.48 15.15
N ASP A 368 28.76 10.30 15.80
CA ASP A 368 28.34 11.42 16.63
C ASP A 368 27.58 12.51 15.87
N THR A 369 27.90 12.70 14.60
CA THR A 369 27.26 13.67 13.72
C THR A 369 26.23 13.05 12.79
N ALA A 370 26.04 11.73 12.85
CA ALA A 370 25.08 11.02 12.01
C ALA A 370 23.63 11.29 12.47
N GLU A 371 22.69 11.17 11.52
CA GLU A 371 21.26 11.26 11.85
C GLU A 371 20.85 10.11 12.80
N GLU A 372 19.70 10.27 13.48
CA GLU A 372 19.09 9.19 14.26
C GLU A 372 18.83 7.96 13.38
N LEU A 373 18.60 6.81 14.00
CA LEU A 373 18.29 5.60 13.26
C LEU A 373 16.84 5.69 12.75
N GLN A 374 16.66 5.87 11.44
CA GLN A 374 15.35 5.86 10.82
C GLN A 374 14.90 4.43 10.57
N VAL A 375 13.75 4.06 11.12
CA VAL A 375 13.08 2.80 10.81
C VAL A 375 11.97 3.08 9.81
N ALA A 376 11.99 2.40 8.66
CA ALA A 376 10.98 2.58 7.62
C ALA A 376 10.28 1.25 7.31
N ASN A 377 8.97 1.33 7.14
CA ASN A 377 8.13 0.24 6.68
C ASN A 377 7.47 0.61 5.35
N TYR A 378 7.71 -0.23 4.34
CA TYR A 378 7.07 -0.19 3.05
C TYR A 378 6.05 -1.34 2.99
N GLY A 379 4.76 -1.01 3.02
CA GLY A 379 3.67 -1.96 2.75
C GLY A 379 3.57 -2.28 1.26
N VAL A 380 2.58 -3.09 0.88
CA VAL A 380 2.29 -3.40 -0.53
C VAL A 380 2.12 -2.12 -1.34
N GLY A 381 2.81 -2.04 -2.48
CA GLY A 381 2.89 -0.85 -3.32
C GLY A 381 3.75 0.29 -2.76
N GLY A 382 4.27 0.14 -1.54
CA GLY A 382 5.18 1.11 -0.93
C GLY A 382 6.49 1.22 -1.69
N GLN A 383 6.94 2.45 -1.94
CA GLN A 383 8.12 2.75 -2.76
C GLN A 383 8.80 4.04 -2.32
N TYR A 384 10.00 4.26 -2.84
CA TYR A 384 10.63 5.57 -2.92
C TYR A 384 11.27 5.73 -4.29
N GLU A 385 10.75 6.67 -5.09
CA GLU A 385 11.20 6.90 -6.47
C GLU A 385 12.67 7.32 -6.55
N PRO A 386 13.33 7.24 -7.73
CA PRO A 386 14.75 7.56 -7.89
C PRO A 386 15.12 8.96 -7.41
N HIS A 387 15.95 9.03 -6.38
CA HIS A 387 16.38 10.25 -5.69
C HIS A 387 17.88 10.19 -5.36
N PHE A 388 18.41 11.31 -4.88
CA PHE A 388 19.74 11.44 -4.30
C PHE A 388 19.59 11.71 -2.80
N ASP A 389 20.49 11.17 -2.00
CA ASP A 389 20.56 11.41 -0.55
C ASP A 389 21.48 12.56 -0.17
N PHE A 390 22.02 13.30 -1.11
CA PHE A 390 22.81 14.50 -0.88
C PHE A 390 22.12 15.76 -1.40
N GLY A 391 22.30 16.90 -0.71
CA GLY A 391 21.74 18.19 -1.08
C GLY A 391 22.42 18.78 -2.31
N ARG A 392 21.64 19.34 -3.25
CA ARG A 392 22.17 20.14 -4.36
C ARG A 392 22.31 21.58 -3.89
N VAL A 393 23.57 22.03 -3.75
CA VAL A 393 24.00 23.42 -3.60
C VAL A 393 22.94 24.45 -3.17
N GLY A 394 23.02 24.93 -1.92
CA GLY A 394 22.23 26.06 -1.37
C GLY A 394 22.28 26.01 0.15
N ILE A 395 22.59 27.07 0.77
CA ILE A 395 22.65 27.59 2.16
C ILE A 395 22.49 26.63 3.38
N PHE A 396 22.01 25.38 3.27
CA PHE A 396 21.94 24.40 4.35
C PHE A 396 22.71 23.12 3.99
N GLN A 397 23.97 23.09 4.41
CA GLN A 397 24.90 21.99 4.19
C GLN A 397 24.72 20.89 5.25
N HIS A 398 23.85 19.94 4.99
CA HIS A 398 24.00 18.60 5.53
C HIS A 398 24.29 17.67 4.34
N LEU A 399 25.59 17.52 4.06
CA LEU A 399 26.06 16.59 3.03
C LEU A 399 26.06 15.19 3.65
N ASN A 400 25.12 14.35 3.27
CA ASN A 400 25.08 12.94 3.65
C ASN A 400 26.18 12.20 2.89
N LEU A 401 27.32 12.00 3.56
CA LEU A 401 28.50 11.34 3.03
C LEU A 401 28.18 9.93 2.55
N SER A 402 27.48 9.17 3.38
CA SER A 402 27.18 7.78 3.10
C SER A 402 25.85 7.35 3.68
N PHE A 403 25.39 6.21 3.20
CA PHE A 403 24.13 5.62 3.58
C PHE A 403 24.29 4.14 3.90
N ALA A 404 23.79 3.73 5.07
CA ALA A 404 23.70 2.34 5.46
C ALA A 404 22.23 1.96 5.66
N THR A 405 21.78 0.91 4.98
CA THR A 405 20.43 0.36 5.17
C THR A 405 20.52 -1.08 5.65
N LEU A 406 19.92 -1.34 6.82
CA LEU A 406 19.76 -2.68 7.37
C LEU A 406 18.41 -3.24 6.93
N LEU A 407 18.41 -4.42 6.36
CA LEU A 407 17.23 -5.12 5.87
C LEU A 407 16.68 -6.04 6.96
N MET A 408 15.51 -5.70 7.50
CA MET A 408 14.94 -6.36 8.68
C MET A 408 13.78 -7.30 8.36
N SER A 409 13.48 -7.52 7.06
CA SER A 409 12.50 -8.50 6.60
C SER A 409 12.90 -9.07 5.27
N ASP A 410 12.52 -10.31 5.03
CA ASP A 410 12.43 -10.84 3.68
C ASP A 410 11.17 -10.31 3.01
N VAL A 411 11.23 -10.15 1.69
CA VAL A 411 10.12 -9.69 0.85
C VAL A 411 9.83 -10.77 -0.18
N SER A 412 8.62 -11.30 -0.18
CA SER A 412 8.25 -12.42 -1.05
C SER A 412 8.35 -12.07 -2.53
N ALA A 413 8.05 -10.81 -2.90
CA ALA A 413 8.24 -10.30 -4.25
C ALA A 413 8.38 -8.77 -4.26
N GLY A 414 9.28 -8.24 -5.07
CA GLY A 414 9.55 -6.82 -5.21
C GLY A 414 10.48 -6.26 -4.13
N GLY A 415 10.41 -4.95 -3.91
CA GLY A 415 11.11 -4.26 -2.83
C GLY A 415 12.64 -4.14 -2.98
N ALA A 416 13.23 -4.38 -4.15
CA ALA A 416 14.66 -4.19 -4.40
C ALA A 416 15.09 -2.73 -4.21
N THR A 417 16.35 -2.51 -3.84
CA THR A 417 17.00 -1.20 -3.93
C THR A 417 17.77 -1.14 -5.24
N VAL A 418 17.44 -0.17 -6.10
CA VAL A 418 17.99 -0.10 -7.46
C VAL A 418 18.70 1.21 -7.71
N PHE A 419 19.74 1.17 -8.54
CA PHE A 419 20.53 2.32 -8.97
C PHE A 419 20.37 2.51 -10.49
N PRO A 420 19.36 3.30 -10.94
CA PRO A 420 18.99 3.36 -12.35
C PRO A 420 20.06 3.86 -13.30
N ASP A 421 20.96 4.72 -12.84
CA ASP A 421 21.98 5.32 -13.71
C ASP A 421 23.07 4.31 -14.05
N VAL A 422 23.46 3.46 -13.13
CA VAL A 422 24.47 2.41 -13.34
C VAL A 422 23.89 1.04 -13.69
N GLY A 423 22.63 0.79 -13.32
CA GLY A 423 21.94 -0.46 -13.63
C GLY A 423 22.10 -1.55 -12.56
N ALA A 424 22.48 -1.19 -11.34
CA ALA A 424 22.55 -2.11 -10.21
C ALA A 424 21.15 -2.35 -9.60
N SER A 425 20.93 -3.57 -9.10
CA SER A 425 19.73 -3.96 -8.40
C SER A 425 20.08 -4.89 -7.25
N VAL A 426 19.74 -4.48 -6.03
CA VAL A 426 20.06 -5.19 -4.79
C VAL A 426 18.78 -5.66 -4.15
N GLY A 427 18.53 -6.97 -4.18
CA GLY A 427 17.34 -7.58 -3.58
C GLY A 427 17.32 -7.47 -2.05
N PRO A 428 16.15 -7.36 -1.42
CA PRO A 428 16.04 -7.38 0.04
C PRO A 428 16.36 -8.79 0.56
N GLN A 429 17.25 -8.85 1.55
CA GLN A 429 17.61 -10.07 2.27
C GLN A 429 17.67 -9.73 3.75
N LYS A 430 16.86 -10.37 4.56
CA LYS A 430 16.77 -10.16 6.00
C LYS A 430 18.12 -10.42 6.68
N GLY A 431 18.45 -9.61 7.67
CA GLY A 431 19.70 -9.74 8.45
C GLY A 431 20.92 -9.15 7.77
N THR A 432 20.77 -8.52 6.58
CA THR A 432 21.89 -7.92 5.85
C THR A 432 21.85 -6.40 5.93
N ALA A 433 23.02 -5.76 5.71
CA ALA A 433 23.15 -4.33 5.51
C ALA A 433 23.72 -4.03 4.13
N VAL A 434 23.22 -2.99 3.48
CA VAL A 434 23.77 -2.48 2.22
C VAL A 434 24.34 -1.09 2.48
N PHE A 435 25.54 -0.84 2.00
CA PHE A 435 26.27 0.40 2.22
C PHE A 435 26.84 0.95 0.92
N TRP A 436 26.81 2.28 0.77
CA TRP A 436 27.47 3.02 -0.30
C TRP A 436 27.82 4.44 0.13
N TYR A 437 28.78 5.05 -0.56
CA TYR A 437 29.07 6.46 -0.41
C TYR A 437 28.23 7.28 -1.39
N ASN A 438 27.64 8.39 -0.93
CA ASN A 438 26.90 9.35 -1.75
C ASN A 438 27.81 10.45 -2.30
N LEU A 439 28.97 10.68 -1.67
CA LEU A 439 29.95 11.70 -2.03
C LEU A 439 31.28 11.08 -2.37
N PHE A 440 31.99 11.68 -3.30
CA PHE A 440 33.43 11.44 -3.50
C PHE A 440 34.24 11.92 -2.31
N ALA A 441 35.53 11.56 -2.26
CA ALA A 441 36.42 12.07 -1.23
C ALA A 441 36.66 13.59 -1.34
N SER A 442 36.45 14.19 -2.52
CA SER A 442 36.43 15.64 -2.75
C SER A 442 35.27 16.38 -2.08
N GLY A 443 34.25 15.66 -1.53
CA GLY A 443 33.02 16.24 -1.02
C GLY A 443 31.97 16.49 -2.10
N GLU A 444 32.29 16.27 -3.37
CA GLU A 444 31.29 16.36 -4.45
C GLU A 444 30.34 15.17 -4.47
N GLY A 445 29.08 15.42 -4.88
CA GLY A 445 28.06 14.38 -4.98
C GLY A 445 28.32 13.37 -6.09
N ASP A 446 28.35 12.09 -5.78
CA ASP A 446 28.40 11.04 -6.81
C ASP A 446 27.00 10.84 -7.42
N TYR A 447 26.76 11.43 -8.57
CA TYR A 447 25.49 11.32 -9.30
C TYR A 447 25.17 9.90 -9.79
N SER A 448 26.14 9.01 -9.78
CA SER A 448 25.94 7.60 -10.11
C SER A 448 25.20 6.81 -9.00
N THR A 449 25.14 7.36 -7.78
CA THR A 449 24.47 6.77 -6.62
C THR A 449 22.97 7.08 -6.53
N ARG A 450 22.40 7.73 -7.54
CA ARG A 450 20.96 7.90 -7.60
C ARG A 450 20.27 6.55 -7.48
N HIS A 451 19.44 6.39 -6.44
CA HIS A 451 18.85 5.12 -6.10
C HIS A 451 17.35 5.23 -5.81
N ALA A 452 16.70 4.08 -5.71
CA ALA A 452 15.27 3.98 -5.44
C ALA A 452 14.96 2.71 -4.65
N ALA A 453 13.91 2.76 -3.83
CA ALA A 453 13.26 1.57 -3.30
C ALA A 453 12.10 1.17 -4.22
N CYS A 454 12.21 0.02 -4.86
CA CYS A 454 11.15 -0.53 -5.72
C CYS A 454 9.88 -0.81 -4.92
N PRO A 455 8.71 -0.71 -5.53
CA PRO A 455 7.46 -1.08 -4.90
C PRO A 455 7.50 -2.51 -4.36
N VAL A 456 6.98 -2.71 -3.16
CA VAL A 456 6.78 -4.05 -2.61
C VAL A 456 5.58 -4.68 -3.30
N LEU A 457 5.78 -5.80 -4.00
CA LEU A 457 4.70 -6.48 -4.70
C LEU A 457 3.91 -7.38 -3.73
N VAL A 458 4.63 -8.21 -2.96
CA VAL A 458 4.02 -9.13 -1.98
C VAL A 458 4.81 -9.10 -0.67
N GLY A 459 4.11 -8.96 0.43
CA GLY A 459 4.69 -8.88 1.77
C GLY A 459 4.88 -7.43 2.25
N ASN A 460 5.85 -7.22 3.11
CA ASN A 460 6.23 -5.89 3.58
C ASN A 460 7.75 -5.80 3.75
N LYS A 461 8.30 -4.62 3.51
CA LYS A 461 9.74 -4.35 3.63
C LYS A 461 9.99 -3.47 4.85
N TRP A 462 10.72 -4.00 5.82
CA TRP A 462 11.24 -3.24 6.95
C TRP A 462 12.72 -2.98 6.77
N VAL A 463 13.10 -1.73 6.92
CA VAL A 463 14.50 -1.30 6.87
C VAL A 463 14.80 -0.36 8.02
N SER A 464 16.05 -0.32 8.47
CA SER A 464 16.56 0.81 9.25
C SER A 464 17.71 1.48 8.49
N ASN A 465 17.61 2.80 8.39
CA ASN A 465 18.49 3.64 7.60
C ASN A 465 19.34 4.50 8.52
N LYS A 466 20.60 4.63 8.21
CA LYS A 466 21.56 5.51 8.89
C LYS A 466 22.22 6.41 7.87
N TRP A 467 21.97 7.71 7.95
CA TRP A 467 22.69 8.72 7.18
C TRP A 467 23.88 9.22 8.00
N ILE A 468 25.04 9.14 7.42
CA ILE A 468 26.29 9.55 8.04
C ILE A 468 26.75 10.83 7.34
N HIS A 469 26.92 11.90 8.11
CA HIS A 469 27.31 13.19 7.57
C HIS A 469 28.80 13.24 7.26
N GLU A 470 29.21 14.11 6.34
CA GLU A 470 30.60 14.38 6.04
C GLU A 470 31.30 15.05 7.22
N ARG A 471 30.62 15.94 7.91
CA ARG A 471 31.11 16.60 9.11
C ARG A 471 31.48 15.57 10.18
N GLY A 472 32.68 15.71 10.76
CA GLY A 472 33.19 14.79 11.77
C GLY A 472 33.97 13.62 11.17
N GLN A 473 34.08 13.53 9.84
CA GLN A 473 34.81 12.43 9.17
C GLN A 473 36.22 12.82 8.73
N GLU A 474 36.69 14.02 9.03
CA GLU A 474 37.94 14.60 8.50
C GLU A 474 39.16 13.71 8.73
N TRP A 475 39.18 12.99 9.87
CA TRP A 475 40.27 12.05 10.23
C TRP A 475 40.01 10.61 9.82
N ARG A 476 38.72 10.24 9.60
CA ARG A 476 38.34 8.87 9.22
C ARG A 476 38.36 8.69 7.69
N ARG A 477 37.96 9.72 6.98
CA ARG A 477 37.93 9.80 5.52
C ARG A 477 38.47 11.17 5.09
N PRO A 478 39.81 11.38 5.01
CA PRO A 478 40.39 12.64 4.60
C PRO A 478 39.88 13.11 3.23
N CYS A 479 39.73 14.44 3.08
CA CYS A 479 39.30 15.02 1.82
C CYS A 479 40.32 14.79 0.72
N GLY A 480 39.85 14.33 -0.45
CA GLY A 480 40.65 14.28 -1.68
C GLY A 480 40.53 15.56 -2.47
N LEU A 481 41.45 15.77 -3.41
CA LEU A 481 41.46 16.94 -4.29
C LEU A 481 40.67 16.68 -5.61
N SER A 482 40.35 15.43 -5.89
CA SER A 482 39.66 15.03 -7.12
C SER A 482 38.67 13.89 -6.90
N GLU A 483 37.74 13.70 -7.84
CA GLU A 483 36.79 12.59 -7.86
C GLU A 483 37.46 11.20 -7.98
N ASN A 484 38.73 11.15 -8.35
CA ASN A 484 39.48 9.91 -8.61
C ASN A 484 40.37 9.45 -7.43
N GLU A 485 40.40 10.19 -6.35
CA GLU A 485 41.16 9.89 -5.14
C GLU A 485 40.38 9.04 -4.12
#